data_f379eebe0b99dc914f615053992dc981
#
_entry.id   f379eebe0b99dc914f615053992dc981
#
_cell.length_a   1.000
_cell.length_b   1.000
_cell.length_c   1.000
_cell.angle_alpha   90.00
_cell.angle_beta   90.00
_cell.angle_gamma   90.00
#
_symmetry.space_group_name_H-M   'P 1'
#
loop_
_entity.id
_entity.type
_entity.pdbx_description
1 polymer ?
#
loop_
_entity_poly.entity_id
_entity_poly.type
_entity_poly.pdbx_seq_one_letter_code
_entity_poly.pdbx_strand_id
1 'polypeptide(L)' 'MRASPPEFWYDQAWNEWVIVLKGGATLQFEDEPATRALGEGDYVFIPARKQHRVEWTDPQQPTVWFAVHFE' A
#
# COMPACT_ATOMS: atom_id res chain seq x y z
N MET A 1 4.17 9.38 -0.78
CA MET A 1 3.09 8.91 0.12
C MET A 1 3.63 8.76 1.53
N ARG A 2 2.85 9.08 2.49
CA ARG A 2 3.21 8.92 3.89
C ARG A 2 2.60 7.64 4.45
N ALA A 3 3.18 7.12 5.53
CA ALA A 3 2.57 6.04 6.25
C ALA A 3 1.21 6.47 6.80
N SER A 4 0.29 5.52 6.88
CA SER A 4 -1.05 5.77 7.44
C SER A 4 -0.94 6.03 8.95
N PRO A 5 -1.84 6.84 9.53
CA PRO A 5 -1.92 6.94 10.98
C PRO A 5 -2.14 5.57 11.62
N PRO A 6 -1.67 5.34 12.86
CA PRO A 6 -1.95 4.10 13.56
C PRO A 6 -3.44 3.80 13.62
N GLU A 7 -3.81 2.55 13.43
CA GLU A 7 -5.18 2.06 13.49
C GLU A 7 -6.11 2.62 12.41
N PHE A 8 -5.57 3.32 11.42
CA PHE A 8 -6.35 3.79 10.29
C PHE A 8 -6.29 2.75 9.18
N TRP A 9 -7.47 2.31 8.72
CA TRP A 9 -7.60 1.33 7.64
C TRP A 9 -8.32 1.94 6.45
N TYR A 10 -7.72 1.81 5.27
CA TYR A 10 -8.39 2.17 4.02
C TYR A 10 -9.39 1.08 3.66
N ASP A 11 -10.58 1.49 3.26
CA ASP A 11 -11.65 0.60 2.82
C ASP A 11 -12.28 1.22 1.59
N GLN A 12 -11.89 0.75 0.42
CA GLN A 12 -12.28 1.34 -0.86
C GLN A 12 -13.34 0.52 -1.56
N ALA A 13 -14.23 1.19 -2.28
CA ALA A 13 -15.31 0.55 -3.04
C ALA A 13 -14.84 -0.02 -4.39
N TRP A 14 -13.57 0.19 -4.76
CA TRP A 14 -13.02 -0.23 -6.04
C TRP A 14 -11.77 -1.07 -5.83
N ASN A 15 -11.38 -1.80 -6.87
CA ASN A 15 -10.12 -2.51 -6.88
C ASN A 15 -8.98 -1.56 -7.20
N GLU A 16 -7.80 -1.87 -6.70
CA GLU A 16 -6.62 -1.05 -6.92
C GLU A 16 -5.42 -1.95 -7.25
N TRP A 17 -4.66 -1.55 -8.27
CA TRP A 17 -3.37 -2.17 -8.56
C TRP A 17 -2.30 -1.10 -8.41
N VAL A 18 -1.27 -1.39 -7.63
CA VAL A 18 -0.23 -0.43 -7.25
C VAL A 18 1.14 -1.01 -7.56
N ILE A 19 2.01 -0.19 -8.17
CA ILE A 19 3.42 -0.52 -8.32
C ILE A 19 4.26 0.59 -7.68
N VAL A 20 5.33 0.21 -6.99
CA VAL A 20 6.28 1.15 -6.43
C VAL A 20 7.30 1.51 -7.50
N LEU A 21 7.38 2.78 -7.86
CA LEU A 21 8.31 3.28 -8.86
C LEU A 21 9.62 3.72 -8.23
N LYS A 22 9.57 4.23 -6.99
CA LYS A 22 10.76 4.72 -6.29
C LYS A 22 10.53 4.62 -4.80
N GLY A 23 11.59 4.33 -4.05
CA GLY A 23 11.51 4.21 -2.60
C GLY A 23 11.05 2.85 -2.16
N GLY A 24 10.34 2.79 -1.07
CA GLY A 24 9.81 1.55 -0.52
C GLY A 24 8.74 1.81 0.51
N ALA A 25 7.92 0.80 0.74
CA ALA A 25 6.86 0.88 1.72
C ALA A 25 6.50 -0.50 2.24
N THR A 26 5.83 -0.54 3.37
CA THR A 26 5.30 -1.78 3.94
C THR A 26 3.80 -1.63 4.11
N LEU A 27 3.05 -2.57 3.57
CA LEU A 27 1.59 -2.61 3.68
C LEU A 27 1.16 -3.67 4.68
N GLN A 28 0.08 -3.38 5.39
CA GLN A 28 -0.59 -4.32 6.27
C GLN A 28 -2.03 -4.48 5.80
N PHE A 29 -2.43 -5.72 5.52
CA PHE A 29 -3.83 -6.06 5.29
C PHE A 29 -4.45 -6.52 6.60
N GLU A 30 -5.69 -6.11 6.83
CA GLU A 30 -6.38 -6.40 8.09
C GLU A 30 -6.52 -7.90 8.33
N ASP A 31 -6.73 -8.68 7.28
CA ASP A 31 -6.93 -10.13 7.37
C ASP A 31 -5.64 -10.95 7.26
N GLU A 32 -4.47 -10.29 7.24
CA GLU A 32 -3.19 -10.98 7.13
C GLU A 32 -2.33 -10.71 8.37
N PRO A 33 -1.69 -11.75 8.94
CA PRO A 33 -0.87 -11.57 10.13
C PRO A 33 0.46 -10.90 9.87
N ALA A 34 0.96 -10.93 8.63
CA ALA A 34 2.27 -10.38 8.28
C ALA A 34 2.12 -9.20 7.34
N THR A 35 3.06 -8.25 7.44
CA THR A 35 3.12 -7.12 6.52
C THR A 35 3.75 -7.55 5.20
N ARG A 36 3.49 -6.76 4.13
CA ARG A 36 4.12 -6.95 2.82
C ARG A 36 5.07 -5.80 2.55
N ALA A 37 6.36 -6.12 2.40
CA ALA A 37 7.37 -5.13 2.06
C ALA A 37 7.44 -4.97 0.55
N LEU A 38 7.41 -3.72 0.07
CA LEU A 38 7.44 -3.39 -1.36
C LEU A 38 8.61 -2.46 -1.62
N GLY A 39 9.49 -2.85 -2.54
CA GLY A 39 10.55 -2.01 -3.06
C GLY A 39 10.27 -1.60 -4.50
N GLU A 40 11.24 -0.93 -5.13
CA GLU A 40 11.10 -0.47 -6.51
C GLU A 40 10.82 -1.65 -7.44
N GLY A 41 9.77 -1.49 -8.27
CA GLY A 41 9.34 -2.54 -9.19
C GLY A 41 8.35 -3.54 -8.61
N ASP A 42 8.18 -3.57 -7.30
CA ASP A 42 7.19 -4.46 -6.68
C ASP A 42 5.78 -3.91 -6.85
N TYR A 43 4.83 -4.81 -6.95
CA TYR A 43 3.43 -4.43 -7.12
C TYR A 43 2.52 -5.26 -6.22
N VAL A 44 1.32 -4.75 -6.03
CA VAL A 44 0.31 -5.42 -5.23
C VAL A 44 -1.08 -5.12 -5.79
N PHE A 45 -1.95 -6.12 -5.74
CA PHE A 45 -3.37 -5.96 -6.06
C PHE A 45 -4.15 -5.88 -4.76
N ILE A 46 -4.96 -4.83 -4.63
CA ILE A 46 -5.79 -4.59 -3.45
C ILE A 46 -7.25 -4.70 -3.88
N PRO A 47 -7.93 -5.82 -3.54
CA PRO A 47 -9.34 -5.99 -3.90
C PRO A 47 -10.21 -4.92 -3.23
N ALA A 48 -11.36 -4.64 -3.86
CA ALA A 48 -12.35 -3.76 -3.28
C ALA A 48 -12.75 -4.24 -1.87
N ARG A 49 -12.92 -3.31 -0.97
CA ARG A 49 -13.34 -3.54 0.43
C ARG A 49 -12.33 -4.30 1.28
N LYS A 50 -11.15 -4.61 0.75
CA LYS A 50 -10.09 -5.21 1.56
C LYS A 50 -9.39 -4.12 2.36
N GLN A 51 -9.53 -4.16 3.67
CA GLN A 51 -8.94 -3.15 4.54
C GLN A 51 -7.42 -3.27 4.56
N HIS A 52 -6.75 -2.16 4.40
CA HIS A 52 -5.29 -2.10 4.35
C HIS A 52 -4.78 -0.76 4.86
N ARG A 53 -3.50 -0.73 5.18
CA ARG A 53 -2.84 0.50 5.62
C ARG A 53 -1.38 0.48 5.18
N VAL A 54 -0.80 1.68 5.09
CA VAL A 54 0.64 1.83 4.84
C VAL A 54 1.31 1.91 6.21
N GLU A 55 2.01 0.84 6.58
CA GLU A 55 2.70 0.75 7.87
C GLU A 55 3.95 1.61 7.91
N TRP A 56 4.67 1.70 6.78
CA TRP A 56 5.97 2.33 6.75
C TRP A 56 6.29 2.81 5.34
N THR A 57 6.97 3.93 5.24
CA THR A 57 7.58 4.39 3.99
C THR A 57 9.04 4.74 4.29
N ASP A 58 9.90 4.63 3.24
CA ASP A 58 11.32 4.90 3.36
C ASP A 58 11.55 6.34 3.81
N PRO A 59 12.19 6.58 4.98
CA PRO A 59 12.45 7.95 5.44
C PRO A 59 13.57 8.65 4.68
N GLN A 60 14.36 7.92 3.90
CA GLN A 60 15.53 8.46 3.19
C GLN A 60 15.17 9.08 1.84
N GLN A 61 14.01 8.78 1.29
CA GLN A 61 13.58 9.29 -0.01
C GLN A 61 12.06 9.22 -0.13
N PRO A 62 11.47 10.06 -0.98
CA PRO A 62 10.04 9.96 -1.25
C PRO A 62 9.68 8.62 -1.87
N THR A 63 8.54 8.05 -1.45
CA THR A 63 8.00 6.85 -2.08
C THR A 63 7.04 7.28 -3.18
N VAL A 64 7.32 6.85 -4.40
CA VAL A 64 6.50 7.19 -5.57
C VAL A 64 5.78 5.93 -6.03
N TRP A 65 4.46 6.03 -6.15
CA TRP A 65 3.58 4.94 -6.54
C TRP A 65 2.88 5.26 -7.85
N PHE A 66 2.60 4.23 -8.62
CA PHE A 66 1.65 4.30 -9.72
C PHE A 66 0.49 3.39 -9.36
N ALA A 67 -0.72 3.92 -9.36
CA ALA A 67 -1.90 3.18 -8.96
C ALA A 67 -2.98 3.26 -10.03
N VAL A 68 -3.65 2.12 -10.28
CA VAL A 68 -4.78 2.02 -11.18
C VAL A 68 -5.98 1.56 -10.37
N HIS A 69 -7.05 2.36 -10.41
CA HIS A 69 -8.31 2.04 -9.74
C HIS A 69 -9.31 1.56 -10.79
N PHE A 70 -10.01 0.48 -10.52
CA PHE A 70 -11.00 -0.06 -11.45
C PHE A 70 -12.09 -0.84 -10.72
N GLU A 71 -13.20 -0.99 -11.39
CA GLU A 71 -14.33 -1.73 -10.85
C GLU A 71 -14.32 -3.21 -11.25
#